data_5bed80a5e52eeb3bfe8169d7cd544ad5
#
_entry.id   5bed80a5e52eeb3bfe8169d7cd544ad5
#
_cell.length_a   1.000
_cell.length_b   1.000
_cell.length_c   1.000
_cell.angle_alpha   90.00
_cell.angle_beta   90.00
_cell.angle_gamma   90.00
#
_symmetry.space_group_name_H-M   'P 1'
#
loop_
_entity.id
_entity.type
_entity.pdbx_description
1 polymer ?
#
loop_
_entity_poly.entity_id
_entity_poly.type
_entity_poly.pdbx_seq_one_letter_code
_entity_poly.pdbx_strand_id
1 'polypeptide(L)'
;MAYKIGWFSTGRGPGSRNLLKTILDNIGSGTLNAEIAFVFCSREQGEAEGSDLYLKMVKDHGLNLISFSSRTFKSEMRKQGKVNPDTMGKWRREYDREIMLRLNHYQSDINVLAGYMLIMGDEMCEKHDLINLHPAAPDGPAGTWQEVIWKLIGEGAAQSGVMIHLATKDLDEGPPITYSTFPLRDPAIDPLWGRHRQKLKAKSLEQIIQEEGGNNELFKEIRKRGVKRELPLIVQTLKTFSEGKVMIKDKQVMVAGKAQHTPYCLTDQIEAFIKE
;
A
#
# COMPACT_ATOMS: atom_id res chain seq x y z
N MET A 1 -25.37 -3.21 8.15
CA MET A 1 -24.98 -2.12 7.24
C MET A 1 -23.69 -2.55 6.56
N ALA A 2 -23.45 -2.17 5.31
CA ALA A 2 -22.19 -2.43 4.62
C ALA A 2 -21.06 -1.62 5.27
N TYR A 3 -19.85 -2.19 5.32
CA TYR A 3 -18.65 -1.55 5.85
C TYR A 3 -18.14 -0.49 4.86
N LYS A 4 -17.99 0.75 5.32
CA LYS A 4 -17.70 1.91 4.46
C LYS A 4 -16.21 2.14 4.30
N ILE A 5 -15.73 2.10 3.06
CA ILE A 5 -14.32 2.25 2.72
C ILE A 5 -14.09 3.59 2.01
N GLY A 6 -13.23 4.44 2.57
CA GLY A 6 -12.61 5.55 1.86
C GLY A 6 -11.39 5.06 1.08
N TRP A 7 -11.26 5.47 -0.18
CA TRP A 7 -10.20 4.96 -1.06
C TRP A 7 -9.32 6.08 -1.59
N PHE A 8 -8.04 6.09 -1.24
CA PHE A 8 -7.08 7.10 -1.64
C PHE A 8 -6.09 6.55 -2.66
N SER A 9 -5.91 7.24 -3.78
CA SER A 9 -4.96 6.85 -4.81
C SER A 9 -4.32 8.06 -5.51
N THR A 10 -3.16 7.82 -6.13
CA THR A 10 -2.59 8.74 -7.12
C THR A 10 -2.94 8.31 -8.55
N GLY A 11 -3.43 7.09 -8.74
CA GLY A 11 -3.88 6.58 -10.02
C GLY A 11 -2.81 6.42 -11.10
N ARG A 12 -1.50 6.38 -10.73
CA ARG A 12 -0.39 6.47 -11.70
C ARG A 12 -0.28 5.31 -12.67
N GLY A 13 -0.65 4.12 -12.25
CA GLY A 13 -0.34 2.93 -13.03
C GLY A 13 -1.42 1.84 -12.95
N PRO A 14 -1.22 0.72 -13.66
CA PRO A 14 -2.16 -0.39 -13.66
C PRO A 14 -2.38 -1.00 -12.26
N GLY A 15 -1.37 -0.97 -11.38
CA GLY A 15 -1.51 -1.46 -10.01
C GLY A 15 -2.62 -0.78 -9.23
N SER A 16 -2.74 0.55 -9.30
CA SER A 16 -3.82 1.29 -8.62
C SER A 16 -5.21 0.91 -9.16
N ARG A 17 -5.32 0.69 -10.47
CA ARG A 17 -6.57 0.25 -11.10
C ARG A 17 -6.92 -1.18 -10.71
N ASN A 18 -5.94 -2.08 -10.70
CA ASN A 18 -6.14 -3.48 -10.32
C ASN A 18 -6.57 -3.59 -8.84
N LEU A 19 -5.97 -2.81 -7.93
CA LEU A 19 -6.36 -2.77 -6.53
C LEU A 19 -7.85 -2.39 -6.38
N LEU A 20 -8.28 -1.27 -6.96
CA LEU A 20 -9.67 -0.84 -6.87
C LEU A 20 -10.61 -1.84 -7.53
N LYS A 21 -10.29 -2.31 -8.74
CA LYS A 21 -11.09 -3.31 -9.45
C LYS A 21 -11.27 -4.59 -8.63
N THR A 22 -10.20 -5.11 -8.03
CA THR A 22 -10.27 -6.30 -7.19
C THR A 22 -11.23 -6.12 -6.02
N ILE A 23 -11.22 -4.96 -5.36
CA ILE A 23 -12.16 -4.68 -4.27
C ILE A 23 -13.60 -4.60 -4.78
N LEU A 24 -13.85 -3.91 -5.90
CA LEU A 24 -15.18 -3.81 -6.49
C LEU A 24 -15.72 -5.18 -6.93
N ASP A 25 -14.89 -6.03 -7.52
CA ASP A 25 -15.27 -7.39 -7.91
C ASP A 25 -15.67 -8.23 -6.68
N ASN A 26 -14.94 -8.10 -5.55
CA ASN A 26 -15.25 -8.81 -4.31
C ASN A 26 -16.50 -8.26 -3.60
N ILE A 27 -16.77 -6.97 -3.70
CA ILE A 27 -18.03 -6.37 -3.23
C ILE A 27 -19.18 -6.88 -4.10
N GLY A 28 -19.03 -6.83 -5.42
CA GLY A 28 -20.06 -7.26 -6.39
C GLY A 28 -20.42 -8.74 -6.28
N SER A 29 -19.47 -9.61 -5.97
CA SER A 29 -19.69 -11.05 -5.72
C SER A 29 -20.26 -11.35 -4.33
N GLY A 30 -20.35 -10.37 -3.42
CA GLY A 30 -20.77 -10.58 -2.04
C GLY A 30 -19.69 -11.22 -1.14
N THR A 31 -18.47 -11.42 -1.64
CA THR A 31 -17.34 -11.95 -0.86
C THR A 31 -16.90 -10.95 0.22
N LEU A 32 -17.03 -9.65 -0.06
CA LEU A 32 -16.73 -8.55 0.85
C LEU A 32 -18.01 -7.73 1.09
N ASN A 33 -18.53 -7.77 2.31
CA ASN A 33 -19.70 -6.97 2.71
C ASN A 33 -19.28 -5.52 3.02
N ALA A 34 -19.01 -4.75 1.98
CA ALA A 34 -18.55 -3.37 2.08
C ALA A 34 -19.10 -2.51 0.93
N GLU A 35 -18.89 -1.20 1.03
CA GLU A 35 -19.11 -0.24 -0.04
C GLU A 35 -17.96 0.76 -0.11
N ILE A 36 -17.67 1.28 -1.31
CA ILE A 36 -16.72 2.39 -1.49
C ILE A 36 -17.50 3.70 -1.27
N ALA A 37 -17.32 4.31 -0.11
CA ALA A 37 -17.99 5.56 0.25
C ALA A 37 -17.54 6.73 -0.65
N PHE A 38 -16.23 6.77 -0.94
CA PHE A 38 -15.64 7.73 -1.87
C PHE A 38 -14.30 7.22 -2.40
N VAL A 39 -13.87 7.78 -3.53
CA VAL A 39 -12.51 7.65 -4.07
C VAL A 39 -11.88 9.03 -4.13
N PHE A 40 -10.79 9.24 -3.41
CA PHE A 40 -9.95 10.42 -3.51
C PHE A 40 -8.78 10.17 -4.44
N CYS A 41 -8.58 11.04 -5.44
CA CYS A 41 -7.41 11.00 -6.32
C CYS A 41 -6.57 12.27 -6.18
N SER A 42 -5.25 12.10 -5.90
CA SER A 42 -4.31 13.22 -5.79
C SER A 42 -3.84 13.78 -7.14
N ARG A 43 -4.58 13.49 -8.22
CA ARG A 43 -4.41 13.99 -9.58
C ARG A 43 -5.74 14.43 -10.16
N GLU A 44 -5.66 15.38 -11.08
CA GLU A 44 -6.81 15.83 -11.88
C GLU A 44 -6.68 15.40 -13.33
N GLN A 45 -7.77 15.51 -14.07
CA GLN A 45 -7.85 15.15 -15.49
C GLN A 45 -6.81 15.93 -16.31
N GLY A 46 -6.11 15.24 -17.22
CA GLY A 46 -5.11 15.80 -18.11
C GLY A 46 -3.69 15.88 -17.52
N GLU A 47 -3.49 15.49 -16.28
CA GLU A 47 -2.16 15.54 -15.67
C GLU A 47 -1.24 14.37 -16.05
N ALA A 48 -1.82 13.21 -16.33
CA ALA A 48 -1.11 12.02 -16.79
C ALA A 48 -2.09 10.96 -17.28
N GLU A 49 -1.76 10.28 -18.37
CA GLU A 49 -2.57 9.21 -18.98
C GLU A 49 -3.00 8.14 -17.96
N GLY A 50 -2.07 7.66 -17.13
CA GLY A 50 -2.38 6.64 -16.11
C GLY A 50 -3.43 7.10 -15.11
N SER A 51 -3.36 8.37 -14.68
CA SER A 51 -4.34 8.98 -13.78
C SER A 51 -5.67 9.21 -14.48
N ASP A 52 -5.66 9.60 -15.76
CA ASP A 52 -6.88 9.81 -16.54
C ASP A 52 -7.66 8.51 -16.72
N LEU A 53 -6.96 7.41 -17.01
CA LEU A 53 -7.55 6.08 -17.06
C LEU A 53 -8.13 5.64 -15.69
N TYR A 54 -7.47 6.01 -14.60
CA TYR A 54 -7.97 5.73 -13.25
C TYR A 54 -9.24 6.53 -12.94
N LEU A 55 -9.22 7.84 -13.20
CA LEU A 55 -10.38 8.73 -13.00
C LEU A 55 -11.58 8.29 -13.84
N LYS A 56 -11.32 7.88 -15.10
CA LYS A 56 -12.35 7.32 -15.97
C LYS A 56 -12.96 6.06 -15.36
N MET A 57 -12.14 5.11 -14.93
CA MET A 57 -12.61 3.86 -14.31
C MET A 57 -13.49 4.13 -13.09
N VAL A 58 -13.11 5.06 -12.21
CA VAL A 58 -13.90 5.43 -11.03
C VAL A 58 -15.28 5.96 -11.42
N LYS A 59 -15.34 6.83 -12.44
CA LYS A 59 -16.59 7.38 -12.98
C LYS A 59 -17.47 6.31 -13.64
N ASP A 60 -16.85 5.42 -14.44
CA ASP A 60 -17.57 4.34 -15.13
C ASP A 60 -18.25 3.37 -14.14
N HIS A 61 -17.68 3.22 -12.93
CA HIS A 61 -18.30 2.43 -11.84
C HIS A 61 -19.30 3.23 -10.98
N GLY A 62 -19.59 4.48 -11.32
CA GLY A 62 -20.54 5.32 -10.58
C GLY A 62 -20.12 5.69 -9.15
N LEU A 63 -18.81 5.64 -8.85
CA LEU A 63 -18.30 5.93 -7.51
C LEU A 63 -18.19 7.45 -7.27
N ASN A 64 -18.31 7.86 -6.01
CA ASN A 64 -18.09 9.25 -5.59
C ASN A 64 -16.61 9.60 -5.77
N LEU A 65 -16.28 10.32 -6.84
CA LEU A 65 -14.92 10.74 -7.15
C LEU A 65 -14.66 12.15 -6.64
N ILE A 66 -13.64 12.28 -5.79
CA ILE A 66 -13.08 13.55 -5.37
C ILE A 66 -11.65 13.62 -5.91
N SER A 67 -11.35 14.59 -6.76
CA SER A 67 -9.99 14.82 -7.26
C SER A 67 -9.47 16.17 -6.79
N PHE A 68 -8.20 16.20 -6.39
CA PHE A 68 -7.52 17.42 -6.01
C PHE A 68 -6.01 17.30 -6.25
N SER A 69 -5.50 18.08 -7.19
CA SER A 69 -4.12 17.93 -7.65
C SER A 69 -3.10 18.33 -6.59
N SER A 70 -2.28 17.38 -6.20
CA SER A 70 -1.10 17.65 -5.39
C SER A 70 0.02 18.35 -6.18
N ARG A 71 -0.06 18.40 -7.52
CA ARG A 71 0.95 19.07 -8.36
C ARG A 71 0.72 20.55 -8.44
N THR A 72 -0.54 20.95 -8.60
CA THR A 72 -0.95 22.35 -8.80
C THR A 72 -1.13 23.09 -7.49
N PHE A 73 -1.54 22.36 -6.40
CA PHE A 73 -1.72 22.97 -5.08
C PHE A 73 -0.41 23.53 -4.56
N LYS A 74 -0.35 24.86 -4.39
CA LYS A 74 0.81 25.60 -3.86
C LYS A 74 2.13 25.09 -4.43
N SER A 75 2.21 24.96 -5.75
CA SER A 75 3.30 24.31 -6.47
C SER A 75 4.68 24.86 -6.13
N GLU A 76 4.81 26.18 -5.92
CA GLU A 76 6.07 26.81 -5.53
C GLU A 76 6.51 26.40 -4.12
N MET A 77 5.58 26.37 -3.16
CA MET A 77 5.86 25.88 -1.80
C MET A 77 6.29 24.41 -1.82
N ARG A 78 5.63 23.59 -2.66
CA ARG A 78 5.99 22.18 -2.84
C ARG A 78 7.38 22.02 -3.45
N LYS A 79 7.76 22.87 -4.42
CA LYS A 79 9.11 22.87 -5.00
C LYS A 79 10.16 23.21 -3.95
N GLN A 80 9.93 24.27 -3.18
CA GLN A 80 10.81 24.66 -2.05
C GLN A 80 10.92 23.54 -1.01
N GLY A 81 9.81 22.85 -0.73
CA GLY A 81 9.76 21.73 0.20
C GLY A 81 10.62 20.53 -0.19
N LYS A 82 11.01 20.36 -1.47
CA LYS A 82 11.94 19.31 -1.88
C LYS A 82 13.33 19.43 -1.27
N VAL A 83 13.75 20.65 -0.93
CA VAL A 83 15.04 20.95 -0.33
C VAL A 83 14.94 21.41 1.13
N ASN A 84 13.73 21.73 1.59
CA ASN A 84 13.45 22.19 2.96
C ASN A 84 12.34 21.31 3.58
N PRO A 85 12.67 20.40 4.51
CA PRO A 85 11.71 19.51 5.16
C PRO A 85 10.57 20.23 5.90
N ASP A 86 10.84 21.36 6.56
CA ASP A 86 9.83 22.14 7.30
C ASP A 86 8.78 22.71 6.33
N THR A 87 9.24 23.25 5.19
CA THR A 87 8.36 23.73 4.12
C THR A 87 7.52 22.61 3.54
N MET A 88 8.09 21.41 3.36
CA MET A 88 7.34 20.24 2.92
C MET A 88 6.31 19.81 3.98
N GLY A 89 6.68 19.80 5.25
CA GLY A 89 5.76 19.48 6.34
C GLY A 89 4.57 20.47 6.39
N LYS A 90 4.83 21.77 6.22
CA LYS A 90 3.77 22.77 6.12
C LYS A 90 2.88 22.56 4.91
N TRP A 91 3.44 22.28 3.73
CA TRP A 91 2.69 21.98 2.51
C TRP A 91 1.78 20.77 2.69
N ARG A 92 2.27 19.68 3.31
CA ARG A 92 1.49 18.48 3.59
C ARG A 92 0.28 18.79 4.47
N ARG A 93 0.48 19.46 5.61
CA ARG A 93 -0.61 19.85 6.52
C ARG A 93 -1.68 20.67 5.81
N GLU A 94 -1.29 21.63 4.99
CA GLU A 94 -2.24 22.48 4.26
C GLU A 94 -2.98 21.66 3.17
N TYR A 95 -2.28 20.77 2.47
CA TYR A 95 -2.88 19.90 1.47
C TYR A 95 -3.87 18.91 2.09
N ASP A 96 -3.51 18.28 3.21
CA ASP A 96 -4.36 17.34 3.92
C ASP A 96 -5.62 18.03 4.49
N ARG A 97 -5.51 19.26 4.99
CA ARG A 97 -6.67 20.05 5.43
C ARG A 97 -7.65 20.30 4.28
N GLU A 98 -7.13 20.63 3.10
CA GLU A 98 -7.96 20.78 1.90
C GLU A 98 -8.65 19.46 1.49
N ILE A 99 -7.97 18.33 1.65
CA ILE A 99 -8.57 17.00 1.44
C ILE A 99 -9.70 16.78 2.45
N MET A 100 -9.43 16.97 3.74
CA MET A 100 -10.43 16.77 4.80
C MET A 100 -11.68 17.66 4.60
N LEU A 101 -11.50 18.91 4.15
CA LEU A 101 -12.61 19.79 3.82
C LEU A 101 -13.49 19.26 2.67
N ARG A 102 -12.87 18.67 1.64
CA ARG A 102 -13.60 18.06 0.51
C ARG A 102 -14.30 16.76 0.88
N LEU A 103 -13.78 16.07 1.89
CA LEU A 103 -14.30 14.78 2.35
C LEU A 103 -15.30 14.89 3.52
N ASN A 104 -15.57 16.10 4.05
CA ASN A 104 -16.37 16.31 5.26
C ASN A 104 -17.81 15.76 5.20
N HIS A 105 -18.35 15.54 4.00
CA HIS A 105 -19.69 14.97 3.78
C HIS A 105 -19.69 13.45 3.62
N TYR A 106 -18.51 12.83 3.55
CA TYR A 106 -18.36 11.38 3.38
C TYR A 106 -17.94 10.74 4.69
N GLN A 107 -18.61 9.68 5.06
CA GLN A 107 -18.25 8.86 6.22
C GLN A 107 -17.64 7.54 5.75
N SER A 108 -16.54 7.15 6.34
CA SER A 108 -15.88 5.86 6.14
C SER A 108 -15.52 5.24 7.48
N ASP A 109 -15.61 3.91 7.56
CA ASP A 109 -15.18 3.15 8.73
C ASP A 109 -13.66 2.93 8.71
N ILE A 110 -13.06 2.91 7.51
CA ILE A 110 -11.61 2.81 7.28
C ILE A 110 -11.24 3.51 5.98
N ASN A 111 -10.00 4.01 5.88
CA ASN A 111 -9.47 4.60 4.67
C ASN A 111 -8.26 3.81 4.17
N VAL A 112 -8.23 3.49 2.89
CA VAL A 112 -7.17 2.68 2.26
C VAL A 112 -6.28 3.55 1.39
N LEU A 113 -4.98 3.53 1.64
CA LEU A 113 -3.96 4.14 0.78
C LEU A 113 -3.55 3.15 -0.32
N ALA A 114 -4.23 3.19 -1.45
CA ALA A 114 -4.06 2.25 -2.56
C ALA A 114 -3.26 2.85 -3.72
N GLY A 115 -1.94 2.78 -3.63
CA GLY A 115 -1.05 3.45 -4.57
C GLY A 115 -1.12 4.98 -4.42
N TYR A 116 -1.31 5.46 -3.21
CA TYR A 116 -1.21 6.87 -2.86
C TYR A 116 0.26 7.24 -2.64
N MET A 117 0.78 8.13 -3.48
CA MET A 117 2.21 8.42 -3.57
C MET A 117 2.64 9.63 -2.74
N LEU A 118 1.85 10.02 -1.75
CA LEU A 118 2.15 11.12 -0.83
C LEU A 118 2.17 10.59 0.60
N ILE A 119 2.96 11.22 1.44
CA ILE A 119 2.96 10.94 2.88
C ILE A 119 1.84 11.77 3.50
N MET A 120 0.99 11.13 4.29
CA MET A 120 -0.05 11.81 5.07
C MET A 120 0.58 12.58 6.23
N GLY A 121 0.03 13.74 6.55
CA GLY A 121 0.45 14.53 7.70
C GLY A 121 -0.20 14.08 9.00
N ASP A 122 0.32 14.61 10.11
CA ASP A 122 -0.07 14.27 11.47
C ASP A 122 -1.58 14.38 11.68
N GLU A 123 -2.15 15.56 11.35
CA GLU A 123 -3.56 15.86 11.57
C GLU A 123 -4.50 14.91 10.83
N MET A 124 -4.12 14.49 9.62
CA MET A 124 -4.88 13.52 8.83
C MET A 124 -4.83 12.12 9.48
N CYS A 125 -3.62 11.70 9.91
CA CYS A 125 -3.43 10.41 10.58
C CYS A 125 -4.11 10.35 11.97
N GLU A 126 -4.20 11.47 12.68
CA GLU A 126 -4.89 11.56 13.96
C GLU A 126 -6.41 11.47 13.80
N LYS A 127 -6.97 12.16 12.81
CA LYS A 127 -8.43 12.24 12.61
C LYS A 127 -9.04 11.05 11.88
N HIS A 128 -8.25 10.37 11.06
CA HIS A 128 -8.73 9.28 10.21
C HIS A 128 -7.91 8.02 10.44
N ASP A 129 -8.57 6.87 10.43
CA ASP A 129 -7.89 5.58 10.37
C ASP A 129 -7.55 5.28 8.92
N LEU A 130 -6.26 5.33 8.61
CA LEU A 130 -5.72 5.10 7.28
C LEU A 130 -4.85 3.86 7.31
N ILE A 131 -5.05 2.94 6.38
CA ILE A 131 -4.24 1.74 6.25
C ILE A 131 -3.45 1.75 4.94
N ASN A 132 -2.22 1.24 5.00
CA ASN A 132 -1.32 1.20 3.85
C ASN A 132 -0.82 -0.22 3.61
N LEU A 133 -0.70 -0.59 2.33
CA LEU A 133 -0.08 -1.83 1.89
C LEU A 133 1.43 -1.63 1.78
N HIS A 134 2.20 -2.43 2.52
CA HIS A 134 3.66 -2.42 2.49
C HIS A 134 4.22 -3.78 2.04
N PRO A 135 5.22 -3.82 1.15
CA PRO A 135 5.74 -5.04 0.55
C PRO A 135 6.81 -5.75 1.41
N ALA A 136 6.64 -5.73 2.73
CA ALA A 136 7.47 -6.46 3.68
C ALA A 136 6.61 -7.16 4.74
N ALA A 137 7.18 -8.15 5.43
CA ALA A 137 6.62 -8.71 6.64
C ALA A 137 6.73 -7.71 7.81
N PRO A 138 5.95 -7.85 8.90
CA PRO A 138 6.21 -7.14 10.14
C PRO A 138 7.68 -7.28 10.55
N ASP A 139 8.27 -6.20 11.04
CA ASP A 139 9.71 -6.09 11.37
C ASP A 139 10.68 -6.24 10.16
N GLY A 140 10.13 -6.28 8.95
CA GLY A 140 10.91 -6.30 7.72
C GLY A 140 11.43 -4.93 7.29
N PRO A 141 12.17 -4.85 6.17
CA PRO A 141 12.75 -3.59 5.72
C PRO A 141 11.70 -2.53 5.39
N ALA A 142 11.94 -1.28 5.84
CA ALA A 142 11.19 -0.10 5.42
C ALA A 142 11.72 0.49 4.11
N GLY A 143 10.89 1.30 3.43
CA GLY A 143 11.22 2.01 2.20
C GLY A 143 10.33 1.61 1.01
N THR A 144 10.72 2.05 -0.18
CA THR A 144 10.02 1.68 -1.42
C THR A 144 10.12 0.17 -1.67
N TRP A 145 9.16 -0.39 -2.42
CA TRP A 145 9.19 -1.81 -2.74
C TRP A 145 10.49 -2.28 -3.42
N GLN A 146 11.15 -1.39 -4.18
CA GLN A 146 12.46 -1.68 -4.77
C GLN A 146 13.54 -1.79 -3.71
N GLU A 147 13.59 -0.85 -2.78
CA GLU A 147 14.57 -0.84 -1.69
C GLU A 147 14.38 -2.05 -0.77
N VAL A 148 13.14 -2.38 -0.44
CA VAL A 148 12.81 -3.57 0.35
C VAL A 148 13.35 -4.84 -0.29
N ILE A 149 13.09 -5.06 -1.60
CA ILE A 149 13.58 -6.26 -2.28
C ILE A 149 15.11 -6.32 -2.32
N TRP A 150 15.78 -5.20 -2.59
CA TRP A 150 17.25 -5.18 -2.61
C TRP A 150 17.87 -5.41 -1.22
N LYS A 151 17.25 -4.90 -0.16
CA LYS A 151 17.66 -5.21 1.22
C LYS A 151 17.52 -6.70 1.52
N LEU A 152 16.39 -7.31 1.19
CA LEU A 152 16.19 -8.77 1.34
C LEU A 152 17.22 -9.59 0.57
N ILE A 153 17.58 -9.16 -0.63
CA ILE A 153 18.62 -9.81 -1.43
C ILE A 153 20.00 -9.66 -0.76
N GLY A 154 20.34 -8.45 -0.32
CA GLY A 154 21.62 -8.18 0.35
C GLY A 154 21.81 -8.95 1.65
N GLU A 155 20.74 -9.08 2.43
CA GLU A 155 20.71 -9.84 3.68
C GLU A 155 20.64 -11.36 3.47
N GLY A 156 20.41 -11.80 2.24
CA GLY A 156 20.21 -13.23 1.95
C GLY A 156 18.99 -13.82 2.62
N ALA A 157 17.92 -13.03 2.77
CA ALA A 157 16.73 -13.38 3.51
C ALA A 157 16.13 -14.74 3.10
N ALA A 158 15.70 -15.53 4.08
CA ALA A 158 15.05 -16.82 3.85
C ALA A 158 13.53 -16.69 3.60
N GLN A 159 12.94 -15.58 4.03
CA GLN A 159 11.51 -15.30 3.98
C GLN A 159 11.28 -13.82 3.71
N SER A 160 10.14 -13.50 3.11
CA SER A 160 9.60 -12.16 2.98
C SER A 160 8.10 -12.17 3.28
N GLY A 161 7.46 -11.05 3.10
CA GLY A 161 6.01 -10.93 3.28
C GLY A 161 5.45 -9.68 2.64
N VAL A 162 4.16 -9.51 2.89
CA VAL A 162 3.41 -8.30 2.62
C VAL A 162 2.55 -8.00 3.84
N MET A 163 2.38 -6.74 4.19
CA MET A 163 1.56 -6.36 5.34
C MET A 163 0.65 -5.18 5.05
N ILE A 164 -0.43 -5.09 5.80
CA ILE A 164 -1.21 -3.86 5.96
C ILE A 164 -0.89 -3.30 7.33
N HIS A 165 -0.52 -2.05 7.40
CA HIS A 165 -0.25 -1.33 8.64
C HIS A 165 -1.11 -0.06 8.75
N LEU A 166 -1.29 0.43 9.96
CA LEU A 166 -1.92 1.73 10.20
C LEU A 166 -0.93 2.82 9.74
N ALA A 167 -1.38 3.73 8.89
CA ALA A 167 -0.54 4.85 8.50
C ALA A 167 -0.42 5.85 9.64
N THR A 168 0.80 6.28 9.90
CA THR A 168 1.15 7.32 10.88
C THR A 168 1.93 8.44 10.19
N LYS A 169 2.29 9.47 10.93
CA LYS A 169 3.16 10.55 10.43
C LYS A 169 4.55 10.03 10.00
N ASP A 170 5.01 8.96 10.64
CA ASP A 170 6.29 8.32 10.37
C ASP A 170 6.08 7.25 9.28
N LEU A 171 6.77 7.40 8.18
CA LEU A 171 6.55 6.60 6.97
C LEU A 171 6.86 5.13 7.23
N ASP A 172 5.88 4.25 6.97
CA ASP A 172 5.94 2.80 7.10
C ASP A 172 6.27 2.27 8.53
N GLU A 173 6.18 3.15 9.56
CA GLU A 173 6.47 2.80 10.96
C GLU A 173 5.20 2.58 11.81
N GLY A 174 4.04 2.68 11.21
CA GLY A 174 2.78 2.44 11.94
C GLY A 174 2.58 0.97 12.31
N PRO A 175 1.75 0.68 13.35
CA PRO A 175 1.54 -0.67 13.83
C PRO A 175 0.99 -1.58 12.72
N PRO A 176 1.60 -2.76 12.49
CA PRO A 176 1.10 -3.72 11.54
C PRO A 176 -0.24 -4.30 12.00
N ILE A 177 -1.17 -4.45 11.07
CA ILE A 177 -2.55 -4.91 11.32
C ILE A 177 -2.69 -6.36 10.88
N THR A 178 -2.42 -6.62 9.60
CA THR A 178 -2.49 -7.95 9.00
C THR A 178 -1.25 -8.19 8.14
N TYR A 179 -0.89 -9.45 7.96
CA TYR A 179 0.25 -9.80 7.11
C TYR A 179 0.12 -11.20 6.52
N SER A 180 0.91 -11.44 5.47
CA SER A 180 1.19 -12.76 4.93
C SER A 180 2.68 -12.88 4.66
N THR A 181 3.24 -14.05 4.95
CA THR A 181 4.65 -14.36 4.67
C THR A 181 4.77 -15.44 3.59
N PHE A 182 5.93 -15.48 2.95
CA PHE A 182 6.26 -16.48 1.93
C PHE A 182 7.75 -16.76 1.89
N PRO A 183 8.16 -18.01 1.55
CA PRO A 183 9.55 -18.39 1.49
C PRO A 183 10.28 -17.72 0.32
N LEU A 184 11.54 -17.37 0.54
CA LEU A 184 12.53 -16.97 -0.47
C LEU A 184 13.59 -18.05 -0.69
N ARG A 185 13.37 -19.24 -0.15
CA ARG A 185 14.19 -20.44 -0.31
C ARG A 185 13.28 -21.62 -0.60
N ASP A 186 13.32 -22.11 -1.80
CA ASP A 186 12.68 -23.32 -2.27
C ASP A 186 13.27 -23.75 -3.63
N PRO A 187 12.99 -24.97 -4.13
CA PRO A 187 13.58 -25.46 -5.38
C PRO A 187 13.36 -24.55 -6.61
N ALA A 188 12.34 -23.71 -6.62
CA ALA A 188 12.06 -22.83 -7.75
C ALA A 188 12.93 -21.56 -7.75
N ILE A 189 13.23 -20.99 -6.58
CA ILE A 189 14.01 -19.74 -6.47
C ILE A 189 15.49 -19.99 -6.15
N ASP A 190 15.87 -21.12 -5.57
CA ASP A 190 17.25 -21.41 -5.16
C ASP A 190 18.27 -21.34 -6.31
N PRO A 191 17.96 -21.72 -7.55
CA PRO A 191 18.85 -21.51 -8.69
C PRO A 191 19.15 -20.02 -8.94
N LEU A 192 18.17 -19.12 -8.72
CA LEU A 192 18.35 -17.66 -8.87
C LEU A 192 19.30 -17.12 -7.81
N TRP A 193 19.16 -17.59 -6.57
CA TRP A 193 20.11 -17.29 -5.49
C TRP A 193 21.50 -17.80 -5.79
N GLY A 194 21.62 -18.98 -6.41
CA GLY A 194 22.89 -19.53 -6.88
C GLY A 194 23.59 -18.61 -7.88
N ARG A 195 22.86 -18.17 -8.91
CA ARG A 195 23.37 -17.21 -9.90
C ARG A 195 23.74 -15.86 -9.29
N HIS A 196 22.92 -15.34 -8.37
CA HIS A 196 23.22 -14.10 -7.67
C HIS A 196 24.52 -14.20 -6.86
N ARG A 197 24.73 -15.29 -6.10
CA ARG A 197 25.99 -15.53 -5.37
C ARG A 197 27.22 -15.63 -6.29
N GLN A 198 27.07 -16.16 -7.50
CA GLN A 198 28.20 -16.17 -8.48
C GLN A 198 28.51 -14.75 -8.94
N LYS A 199 27.52 -13.89 -9.18
CA LYS A 199 27.74 -12.47 -9.53
C LYS A 199 28.49 -11.73 -8.42
N LEU A 200 28.13 -11.97 -7.16
CA LEU A 200 28.78 -11.36 -5.99
C LEU A 200 30.26 -11.74 -5.82
N LYS A 201 30.76 -12.78 -6.48
CA LYS A 201 32.20 -13.08 -6.49
C LYS A 201 33.01 -12.09 -7.34
N ALA A 202 32.38 -11.44 -8.31
CA ALA A 202 33.03 -10.54 -9.27
C ALA A 202 32.61 -9.07 -9.12
N LYS A 203 31.49 -8.79 -8.47
CA LYS A 203 30.88 -7.46 -8.37
C LYS A 203 30.32 -7.23 -6.97
N SER A 204 30.30 -5.95 -6.54
CA SER A 204 29.56 -5.59 -5.34
C SER A 204 28.04 -5.60 -5.58
N LEU A 205 27.25 -5.63 -4.50
CA LEU A 205 25.78 -5.55 -4.60
C LEU A 205 25.35 -4.24 -5.30
N GLU A 206 26.00 -3.12 -4.96
CA GLU A 206 25.71 -1.79 -5.54
C GLU A 206 25.94 -1.78 -7.07
N GLN A 207 27.03 -2.45 -7.54
CA GLN A 207 27.29 -2.57 -8.97
C GLN A 207 26.20 -3.40 -9.67
N ILE A 208 25.75 -4.50 -9.05
CA ILE A 208 24.66 -5.32 -9.59
C ILE A 208 23.33 -4.50 -9.62
N ILE A 209 23.04 -3.72 -8.59
CA ILE A 209 21.86 -2.84 -8.54
C ILE A 209 21.94 -1.81 -9.67
N GLN A 210 23.09 -1.18 -9.86
CA GLN A 210 23.26 -0.15 -10.89
C GLN A 210 23.12 -0.72 -12.32
N GLU A 211 23.67 -1.91 -12.57
CA GLU A 211 23.67 -2.53 -13.90
C GLU A 211 22.33 -3.20 -14.25
N GLU A 212 21.74 -3.90 -13.31
CA GLU A 212 20.58 -4.77 -13.56
C GLU A 212 19.27 -4.16 -13.02
N GLY A 213 19.30 -3.49 -11.87
CA GLY A 213 18.14 -2.87 -11.25
C GLY A 213 16.93 -3.81 -11.19
N GLY A 214 15.76 -3.32 -11.62
CA GLY A 214 14.53 -4.12 -11.70
C GLY A 214 14.56 -5.24 -12.76
N ASN A 215 15.63 -5.35 -13.57
CA ASN A 215 15.78 -6.45 -14.53
C ASN A 215 16.49 -7.68 -13.98
N ASN A 216 17.07 -7.58 -12.77
CA ASN A 216 17.67 -8.74 -12.10
C ASN A 216 16.62 -9.86 -11.91
N GLU A 217 17.01 -11.10 -12.23
CA GLU A 217 16.08 -12.25 -12.22
C GLU A 217 15.56 -12.57 -10.82
N LEU A 218 16.46 -12.54 -9.81
CA LEU A 218 16.09 -12.80 -8.42
C LEU A 218 15.16 -11.71 -7.91
N PHE A 219 15.45 -10.44 -8.21
CA PHE A 219 14.60 -9.31 -7.89
C PHE A 219 13.19 -9.46 -8.49
N LYS A 220 13.10 -9.82 -9.78
CA LYS A 220 11.82 -10.06 -10.46
C LYS A 220 11.01 -11.18 -9.82
N GLU A 221 11.65 -12.28 -9.44
CA GLU A 221 10.96 -13.42 -8.83
C GLU A 221 10.45 -13.05 -7.43
N ILE A 222 11.25 -12.36 -6.61
CA ILE A 222 10.80 -11.87 -5.29
C ILE A 222 9.62 -10.91 -5.46
N ARG A 223 9.72 -9.94 -6.40
CA ARG A 223 8.61 -9.02 -6.69
C ARG A 223 7.35 -9.75 -7.11
N LYS A 224 7.45 -10.71 -8.01
CA LYS A 224 6.33 -11.53 -8.48
C LYS A 224 5.63 -12.26 -7.34
N ARG A 225 6.39 -12.85 -6.42
CA ARG A 225 5.85 -13.54 -5.23
C ARG A 225 5.12 -12.58 -4.30
N GLY A 226 5.67 -11.39 -4.07
CA GLY A 226 5.02 -10.34 -3.28
C GLY A 226 3.72 -9.87 -3.91
N VAL A 227 3.76 -9.44 -5.18
CA VAL A 227 2.58 -8.93 -5.91
C VAL A 227 1.42 -9.94 -5.91
N LYS A 228 1.72 -11.22 -6.04
CA LYS A 228 0.70 -12.29 -6.02
C LYS A 228 -0.09 -12.32 -4.70
N ARG A 229 0.48 -11.78 -3.60
CA ARG A 229 -0.13 -11.74 -2.27
C ARG A 229 -0.74 -10.39 -1.90
N GLU A 230 -0.33 -9.32 -2.56
CA GLU A 230 -0.80 -7.96 -2.27
C GLU A 230 -2.32 -7.83 -2.44
N LEU A 231 -2.87 -8.31 -3.55
CA LEU A 231 -4.31 -8.22 -3.83
C LEU A 231 -5.14 -9.12 -2.88
N PRO A 232 -4.82 -10.39 -2.67
CA PRO A 232 -5.51 -11.20 -1.67
C PRO A 232 -5.41 -10.62 -0.26
N LEU A 233 -4.25 -10.07 0.12
CA LEU A 233 -4.07 -9.51 1.46
C LEU A 233 -5.03 -8.34 1.71
N ILE A 234 -5.14 -7.38 0.79
CA ILE A 234 -6.03 -6.23 1.00
C ILE A 234 -7.50 -6.65 1.08
N VAL A 235 -7.94 -7.61 0.25
CA VAL A 235 -9.30 -8.17 0.30
C VAL A 235 -9.56 -8.84 1.64
N GLN A 236 -8.68 -9.73 2.08
CA GLN A 236 -8.84 -10.46 3.34
C GLN A 236 -8.74 -9.52 4.55
N THR A 237 -7.89 -8.49 4.49
CA THR A 237 -7.82 -7.46 5.52
C THR A 237 -9.14 -6.72 5.65
N LEU A 238 -9.69 -6.21 4.56
CA LEU A 238 -10.97 -5.50 4.59
C LEU A 238 -12.13 -6.41 5.02
N LYS A 239 -12.05 -7.70 4.68
CA LYS A 239 -13.00 -8.71 5.18
C LYS A 239 -12.90 -8.88 6.69
N THR A 240 -11.69 -8.95 7.27
CA THR A 240 -11.53 -9.05 8.73
C THR A 240 -12.07 -7.81 9.46
N PHE A 241 -11.94 -6.61 8.86
CA PHE A 241 -12.55 -5.39 9.38
C PHE A 241 -14.07 -5.44 9.30
N SER A 242 -14.63 -5.77 8.13
CA SER A 242 -16.10 -5.83 7.93
C SER A 242 -16.79 -6.89 8.80
N GLU A 243 -16.07 -7.94 9.18
CA GLU A 243 -16.53 -8.99 10.09
C GLU A 243 -16.28 -8.65 11.58
N GLY A 244 -15.66 -7.50 11.89
CA GLY A 244 -15.32 -7.09 13.25
C GLY A 244 -14.25 -7.94 13.94
N LYS A 245 -13.52 -8.77 13.21
CA LYS A 245 -12.40 -9.57 13.74
C LYS A 245 -11.20 -8.71 14.08
N VAL A 246 -10.98 -7.66 13.30
CA VAL A 246 -9.97 -6.64 13.51
C VAL A 246 -10.67 -5.27 13.52
N MET A 247 -10.25 -4.40 14.43
CA MET A 247 -10.74 -3.02 14.54
C MET A 247 -9.58 -2.10 14.91
N ILE A 248 -9.72 -0.82 14.62
CA ILE A 248 -8.84 0.23 15.15
C ILE A 248 -9.65 1.00 16.20
N LYS A 249 -9.09 1.12 17.39
CA LYS A 249 -9.65 1.93 18.47
C LYS A 249 -8.54 2.75 19.10
N ASP A 250 -8.72 4.06 19.17
CA ASP A 250 -7.73 4.98 19.74
C ASP A 250 -6.32 4.79 19.14
N LYS A 251 -6.27 4.57 17.81
CA LYS A 251 -5.04 4.26 17.04
C LYS A 251 -4.34 2.95 17.43
N GLN A 252 -5.02 2.09 18.18
CA GLN A 252 -4.54 0.75 18.52
C GLN A 252 -5.27 -0.31 17.70
N VAL A 253 -4.51 -1.34 17.27
CA VAL A 253 -5.08 -2.49 16.59
C VAL A 253 -5.70 -3.43 17.61
N MET A 254 -6.99 -3.70 17.44
CA MET A 254 -7.76 -4.61 18.29
C MET A 254 -8.08 -5.88 17.51
N VAL A 255 -7.83 -7.04 18.09
CA VAL A 255 -8.23 -8.35 17.55
C VAL A 255 -9.12 -9.03 18.55
N ALA A 256 -10.31 -9.47 18.12
CA ALA A 256 -11.32 -10.07 19.00
C ALA A 256 -11.59 -9.23 20.28
N GLY A 257 -11.62 -7.89 20.12
CA GLY A 257 -11.91 -6.94 21.20
C GLY A 257 -10.77 -6.68 22.19
N LYS A 258 -9.57 -7.23 21.96
CA LYS A 258 -8.39 -7.01 22.80
C LYS A 258 -7.30 -6.28 22.02
N ALA A 259 -6.62 -5.33 22.67
CA ALA A 259 -5.42 -4.72 22.09
C ALA A 259 -4.36 -5.80 21.82
N GLN A 260 -3.81 -5.80 20.61
CA GLN A 260 -2.83 -6.80 20.21
C GLN A 260 -1.52 -6.14 19.84
N HIS A 261 -0.41 -6.70 20.31
CA HIS A 261 0.94 -6.36 19.89
C HIS A 261 1.40 -7.20 18.69
N THR A 262 0.72 -8.31 18.42
CA THR A 262 1.04 -9.20 17.29
C THR A 262 -0.01 -9.00 16.18
N PRO A 263 0.40 -8.68 14.97
CA PRO A 263 -0.52 -8.47 13.85
C PRO A 263 -1.25 -9.76 13.47
N TYR A 264 -2.42 -9.63 12.86
CA TYR A 264 -3.26 -10.76 12.47
C TYR A 264 -2.68 -11.46 11.24
N CYS A 265 -2.27 -12.73 11.40
CA CYS A 265 -1.67 -13.52 10.33
C CYS A 265 -2.76 -14.04 9.38
N LEU A 266 -2.59 -13.78 8.08
CA LEU A 266 -3.46 -14.23 7.01
C LEU A 266 -2.76 -15.17 6.02
N THR A 267 -1.57 -15.70 6.37
CA THR A 267 -0.74 -16.50 5.46
C THR A 267 -1.50 -17.68 4.89
N ASP A 268 -2.14 -18.49 5.72
CA ASP A 268 -2.82 -19.71 5.28
C ASP A 268 -4.01 -19.41 4.36
N GLN A 269 -4.80 -18.37 4.69
CA GLN A 269 -5.94 -17.94 3.89
C GLN A 269 -5.50 -17.44 2.51
N ILE A 270 -4.40 -16.70 2.46
CA ILE A 270 -3.85 -16.15 1.22
C ILE A 270 -3.21 -17.24 0.38
N GLU A 271 -2.46 -18.16 0.98
CA GLU A 271 -1.86 -19.28 0.25
C GLU A 271 -2.92 -20.27 -0.30
N ALA A 272 -4.03 -20.47 0.42
CA ALA A 272 -5.16 -21.21 -0.10
C ALA A 272 -5.78 -20.54 -1.34
N PHE A 273 -6.08 -19.24 -1.25
CA PHE A 273 -6.63 -18.44 -2.35
C PHE A 273 -5.73 -18.41 -3.60
N ILE A 274 -4.42 -18.43 -3.41
CA ILE A 274 -3.45 -18.39 -4.53
C ILE A 274 -3.36 -19.74 -5.27
N LYS A 275 -3.72 -20.84 -4.62
CA LYS A 275 -3.67 -22.19 -5.20
C LYS A 275 -4.92 -22.54 -6.02
N GLU A 276 -6.03 -21.87 -5.77
CA GLU A 276 -7.24 -21.91 -6.60
C GLU A 276 -7.04 -21.18 -7.93
#